data_acd7270c1c478a41f6313c852f1b5895
#
_entry.id   acd7270c1c478a41f6313c852f1b5895
#
_cell.length_a   1.000
_cell.length_b   1.000
_cell.length_c   1.000
_cell.angle_alpha   90.00
_cell.angle_beta   90.00
_cell.angle_gamma   90.00
#
_symmetry.space_group_name_H-M   'P 1'
#
loop_
_entity.id
_entity.type
_entity.pdbx_description
1 polymer ?
#
loop_
_entity_poly.entity_id
_entity_poly.type
_entity_poly.pdbx_seq_one_letter_code
_entity_poly.pdbx_strand_id
1 'polypeptide(L)'
;MKDLSAVFGMPVSLDESTGLLKSGETDVVWEDYSRKYSGKMLGLVADPAYQATDDPYYDFYKAIERNGDREAFSSRELRYDSTVILPGEANGECKKTAGHFHLPIPGKPYSFPELYQVVNGTALFVMQKVDDYQKNEPMRVKDVLLAEVHAGEAIVIPPDYGHCTVNICDETMVFINLVSVNSNNYYDSVKNSRGMSVYVYRDGNGYTLKKNPRYEFDCEPKTVVPGSSDTLGIHKGVPVYTEYLKNPELYTYLNDPEEKAPLFFSLLAEA
;
A
#
# COMPACT_ATOMS: atom_id res chain seq x y z
N MET A 1 -10.40 -15.71 -15.55
CA MET A 1 -10.02 -15.96 -14.13
C MET A 1 -8.55 -16.25 -14.10
N LYS A 2 -7.78 -15.49 -13.31
CA LYS A 2 -6.36 -15.68 -13.05
C LYS A 2 -6.20 -16.21 -11.62
N ASP A 3 -5.57 -17.37 -11.46
CA ASP A 3 -5.32 -17.95 -10.13
C ASP A 3 -4.21 -17.17 -9.44
N LEU A 4 -4.46 -16.70 -8.22
CA LEU A 4 -3.52 -15.94 -7.40
C LEU A 4 -3.06 -16.72 -6.16
N SER A 5 -3.54 -17.93 -5.96
CA SER A 5 -3.41 -18.71 -4.73
C SER A 5 -1.97 -18.89 -4.27
N ALA A 6 -1.04 -19.07 -5.22
CA ALA A 6 0.37 -19.31 -4.91
C ALA A 6 1.06 -18.13 -4.20
N VAL A 7 0.70 -16.89 -4.53
CA VAL A 7 1.27 -15.68 -3.93
C VAL A 7 0.36 -15.12 -2.84
N PHE A 8 -0.95 -15.27 -2.99
CA PHE A 8 -1.93 -14.82 -1.99
C PHE A 8 -1.86 -15.64 -0.68
N GLY A 9 -1.44 -16.91 -0.78
CA GLY A 9 -1.35 -17.82 0.36
C GLY A 9 -2.69 -18.50 0.73
N MET A 10 -3.75 -18.26 -0.05
CA MET A 10 -5.06 -18.89 0.08
C MET A 10 -5.77 -18.96 -1.29
N PRO A 11 -6.79 -19.80 -1.48
CA PRO A 11 -7.43 -20.03 -2.79
C PRO A 11 -8.27 -18.83 -3.25
N VAL A 12 -7.59 -17.86 -3.85
CA VAL A 12 -8.15 -16.63 -4.41
C VAL A 12 -7.80 -16.51 -5.89
N SER A 13 -8.76 -16.12 -6.71
CA SER A 13 -8.58 -15.81 -8.13
C SER A 13 -9.03 -14.39 -8.43
N LEU A 14 -8.44 -13.79 -9.47
CA LEU A 14 -8.86 -12.52 -10.04
C LEU A 14 -9.76 -12.74 -11.25
N ASP A 15 -10.93 -12.16 -11.23
CA ASP A 15 -11.74 -12.00 -12.44
C ASP A 15 -11.24 -10.79 -13.23
N GLU A 16 -10.42 -11.04 -14.24
CA GLU A 16 -9.77 -9.98 -15.03
C GLU A 16 -10.77 -9.10 -15.79
N SER A 17 -11.99 -9.59 -16.04
CA SER A 17 -13.03 -8.81 -16.74
C SER A 17 -13.70 -7.76 -15.84
N THR A 18 -13.75 -8.03 -14.54
CA THR A 18 -14.43 -7.16 -13.57
C THR A 18 -13.47 -6.52 -12.56
N GLY A 19 -12.23 -7.02 -12.47
CA GLY A 19 -11.27 -6.64 -11.44
C GLY A 19 -11.60 -7.18 -10.05
N LEU A 20 -12.58 -8.10 -9.91
CA LEU A 20 -13.00 -8.60 -8.61
C LEU A 20 -12.20 -9.84 -8.19
N LEU A 21 -11.87 -9.90 -6.90
CA LEU A 21 -11.38 -11.13 -6.29
C LEU A 21 -12.54 -12.12 -6.11
N LYS A 22 -12.26 -13.37 -6.35
CA LYS A 22 -13.17 -14.51 -6.17
C LYS A 22 -12.48 -15.56 -5.33
N SER A 23 -13.21 -16.11 -4.35
CA SER A 23 -12.79 -17.34 -3.68
C SER A 23 -13.44 -18.53 -4.39
N GLY A 24 -12.62 -19.53 -4.73
CA GLY A 24 -13.11 -20.82 -5.24
C GLY A 24 -13.61 -21.74 -4.12
N GLU A 25 -13.29 -21.43 -2.88
CA GLU A 25 -13.65 -22.18 -1.69
C GLU A 25 -14.49 -21.33 -0.74
N THR A 26 -15.41 -21.96 -0.02
CA THR A 26 -16.30 -21.27 0.90
C THR A 26 -15.66 -20.88 2.23
N ASP A 27 -14.42 -21.29 2.46
CA ASP A 27 -13.67 -21.00 3.69
C ASP A 27 -12.88 -19.68 3.65
N VAL A 28 -12.73 -19.04 2.50
CA VAL A 28 -12.13 -17.67 2.41
C VAL A 28 -13.23 -16.64 2.53
N VAL A 29 -13.09 -15.77 3.48
CA VAL A 29 -14.05 -14.72 3.83
C VAL A 29 -13.34 -13.37 3.98
N TRP A 30 -14.12 -12.30 3.92
CA TRP A 30 -13.69 -10.94 4.27
C TRP A 30 -14.79 -10.25 5.08
N GLU A 31 -14.38 -9.34 5.97
CA GLU A 31 -15.31 -8.63 6.86
C GLU A 31 -16.12 -7.57 6.09
N ASP A 32 -15.46 -6.84 5.18
CA ASP A 32 -16.07 -5.77 4.41
C ASP A 32 -15.43 -5.66 3.02
N TYR A 33 -16.20 -5.13 2.08
CA TYR A 33 -15.78 -4.88 0.72
C TYR A 33 -16.27 -3.50 0.27
N SER A 34 -15.40 -2.76 -0.40
CA SER A 34 -15.79 -1.48 -0.99
C SER A 34 -15.10 -1.26 -2.34
N ARG A 35 -15.90 -0.87 -3.36
CA ARG A 35 -15.40 -0.39 -4.65
C ARG A 35 -15.37 1.13 -4.66
N LYS A 36 -14.22 1.68 -5.00
CA LYS A 36 -14.03 3.12 -5.19
C LYS A 36 -14.11 3.42 -6.69
N TYR A 37 -14.94 4.38 -7.03
CA TYR A 37 -15.05 4.92 -8.38
C TYR A 37 -14.23 6.20 -8.52
N SER A 38 -13.99 6.62 -9.73
CA SER A 38 -13.16 7.79 -10.05
C SER A 38 -13.58 9.07 -9.30
N GLY A 39 -14.87 9.22 -9.00
CA GLY A 39 -15.39 10.35 -8.20
C GLY A 39 -14.78 10.46 -6.79
N LYS A 40 -14.35 9.34 -6.19
CA LYS A 40 -13.67 9.35 -4.88
C LYS A 40 -12.22 9.87 -4.96
N MET A 41 -11.67 9.97 -6.17
CA MET A 41 -10.32 10.46 -6.42
C MET A 41 -10.29 11.95 -6.80
N LEU A 42 -11.45 12.59 -6.96
CA LEU A 42 -11.53 14.04 -7.14
C LEU A 42 -10.85 14.76 -5.96
N GLY A 43 -9.93 15.65 -6.27
CA GLY A 43 -9.11 16.31 -5.26
C GLY A 43 -7.89 15.52 -4.78
N LEU A 44 -7.66 14.30 -5.30
CA LEU A 44 -6.48 13.46 -5.00
C LEU A 44 -5.60 13.22 -6.23
N VAL A 45 -6.07 13.61 -7.42
CA VAL A 45 -5.32 13.53 -8.67
C VAL A 45 -4.72 14.90 -9.03
N ALA A 46 -3.64 14.88 -9.79
CA ALA A 46 -2.86 16.06 -10.16
C ALA A 46 -3.68 17.09 -10.94
N ASP A 47 -4.45 16.63 -11.94
CA ASP A 47 -5.23 17.51 -12.78
C ASP A 47 -6.53 17.94 -12.09
N PRO A 48 -6.71 19.25 -11.77
CA PRO A 48 -7.93 19.74 -11.16
C PRO A 48 -9.15 19.69 -12.12
N ALA A 49 -8.91 19.53 -13.43
CA ALA A 49 -9.97 19.41 -14.44
C ALA A 49 -10.44 17.98 -14.65
N TYR A 50 -9.84 16.99 -13.96
CA TYR A 50 -10.26 15.60 -14.03
C TYR A 50 -11.75 15.46 -13.68
N GLN A 51 -12.49 14.78 -14.54
CA GLN A 51 -13.92 14.57 -14.38
C GLN A 51 -14.19 13.16 -13.88
N ALA A 52 -15.09 13.04 -12.91
CA ALA A 52 -15.55 11.74 -12.44
C ALA A 52 -16.32 11.00 -13.56
N THR A 53 -16.08 9.72 -13.65
CA THR A 53 -16.81 8.78 -14.49
C THR A 53 -17.33 7.64 -13.61
N ASP A 54 -18.18 6.76 -14.13
CA ASP A 54 -18.60 5.54 -13.46
C ASP A 54 -17.54 4.41 -13.56
N ASP A 55 -16.30 4.77 -13.93
CA ASP A 55 -15.20 3.83 -14.05
C ASP A 55 -14.70 3.40 -12.68
N PRO A 56 -14.64 2.08 -12.39
CA PRO A 56 -14.05 1.59 -11.17
C PRO A 56 -12.57 1.96 -11.08
N TYR A 57 -12.13 2.40 -9.90
CA TYR A 57 -10.77 2.88 -9.70
C TYR A 57 -9.94 1.87 -8.91
N TYR A 58 -10.40 1.49 -7.72
CA TYR A 58 -9.82 0.41 -6.93
C TYR A 58 -10.83 -0.22 -5.98
N ASP A 59 -10.58 -1.47 -5.61
CA ASP A 59 -11.34 -2.25 -4.64
C ASP A 59 -10.54 -2.48 -3.37
N PHE A 60 -11.23 -2.50 -2.25
CA PHE A 60 -10.65 -2.82 -0.94
C PHE A 60 -11.43 -3.94 -0.28
N TYR A 61 -10.72 -5.00 0.13
CA TYR A 61 -11.21 -6.15 0.87
C TYR A 61 -10.61 -6.15 2.27
N LYS A 62 -11.44 -5.90 3.28
CA LYS A 62 -11.01 -5.80 4.67
C LYS A 62 -11.07 -7.16 5.36
N ALA A 63 -10.02 -7.49 6.10
CA ALA A 63 -9.89 -8.73 6.87
C ALA A 63 -10.20 -9.98 6.03
N ILE A 64 -9.46 -10.15 4.91
CA ILE A 64 -9.57 -11.35 4.08
C ILE A 64 -8.76 -12.48 4.71
N GLU A 65 -9.42 -13.59 5.02
CA GLU A 65 -8.84 -14.69 5.79
C GLU A 65 -9.56 -16.01 5.54
N ARG A 66 -8.96 -17.11 5.94
CA ARG A 66 -9.68 -18.38 6.08
C ARG A 66 -10.41 -18.42 7.41
N ASN A 67 -11.60 -19.00 7.44
CA ASN A 67 -12.45 -19.06 8.64
C ASN A 67 -11.75 -19.62 9.89
N GLY A 68 -10.81 -20.55 9.73
CA GLY A 68 -10.05 -21.12 10.84
C GLY A 68 -8.92 -20.26 11.37
N ASP A 69 -8.56 -19.19 10.66
CA ASP A 69 -7.35 -18.38 10.92
C ASP A 69 -7.65 -17.07 11.65
N ARG A 70 -8.93 -16.73 11.85
CA ARG A 70 -9.37 -15.46 12.48
C ARG A 70 -8.67 -15.18 13.80
N GLU A 71 -8.57 -16.18 14.67
CA GLU A 71 -7.94 -16.05 15.99
C GLU A 71 -6.45 -15.72 15.90
N ALA A 72 -5.75 -16.21 14.88
CA ALA A 72 -4.33 -15.91 14.68
C ALA A 72 -4.09 -14.42 14.43
N PHE A 73 -5.01 -13.75 13.75
CA PHE A 73 -4.94 -12.29 13.48
C PHE A 73 -5.48 -11.48 14.67
N SER A 74 -6.70 -11.80 15.13
CA SER A 74 -7.38 -11.00 16.16
C SER A 74 -6.65 -11.01 17.51
N SER A 75 -6.08 -12.16 17.93
CA SER A 75 -5.31 -12.25 19.18
C SER A 75 -4.03 -11.41 19.20
N ARG A 76 -3.54 -11.01 18.03
CA ARG A 76 -2.36 -10.14 17.87
C ARG A 76 -2.70 -8.74 17.39
N GLU A 77 -3.97 -8.39 17.36
CA GLU A 77 -4.44 -7.08 16.91
C GLU A 77 -3.92 -6.72 15.50
N LEU A 78 -3.80 -7.74 14.64
CA LEU A 78 -3.41 -7.58 13.24
C LEU A 78 -4.58 -7.88 12.30
N ARG A 79 -4.52 -7.35 11.09
CA ARG A 79 -5.49 -7.54 10.04
C ARG A 79 -4.80 -7.71 8.69
N TYR A 80 -5.27 -8.66 7.91
CA TYR A 80 -4.81 -8.93 6.56
C TYR A 80 -5.85 -8.41 5.57
N ASP A 81 -5.49 -7.40 4.79
CA ASP A 81 -6.38 -6.77 3.81
C ASP A 81 -5.87 -7.02 2.39
N SER A 82 -6.71 -6.79 1.39
CA SER A 82 -6.30 -6.77 -0.01
C SER A 82 -6.87 -5.57 -0.73
N THR A 83 -6.08 -5.01 -1.64
CA THR A 83 -6.51 -3.95 -2.56
C THR A 83 -6.24 -4.37 -4.00
N VAL A 84 -7.20 -4.06 -4.86
CA VAL A 84 -7.11 -4.27 -6.30
C VAL A 84 -7.17 -2.92 -6.98
N ILE A 85 -6.13 -2.52 -7.71
CA ILE A 85 -6.14 -1.29 -8.52
C ILE A 85 -6.26 -1.67 -9.98
N LEU A 86 -7.35 -1.24 -10.61
CA LEU A 86 -7.57 -1.48 -12.03
C LEU A 86 -6.56 -0.71 -12.89
N PRO A 87 -6.22 -1.18 -14.08
CA PRO A 87 -5.35 -0.44 -14.99
C PRO A 87 -6.01 0.87 -15.46
N GLY A 88 -5.21 1.78 -15.98
CA GLY A 88 -5.66 3.04 -16.55
C GLY A 88 -5.16 4.27 -15.81
N GLU A 89 -5.68 5.41 -16.20
CA GLU A 89 -5.14 6.72 -15.87
C GLU A 89 -6.25 7.73 -15.55
N ALA A 90 -5.88 8.74 -14.77
CA ALA A 90 -6.67 9.95 -14.53
C ALA A 90 -5.98 11.12 -15.23
N ASN A 91 -6.34 11.40 -16.49
CA ASN A 91 -5.70 12.41 -17.36
C ASN A 91 -4.15 12.22 -17.43
N GLY A 92 -3.71 10.98 -17.67
CA GLY A 92 -2.31 10.61 -17.77
C GLY A 92 -1.63 10.24 -16.45
N GLU A 93 -2.21 10.57 -15.30
CA GLU A 93 -1.73 10.08 -13.99
C GLU A 93 -2.18 8.64 -13.75
N CYS A 94 -1.25 7.74 -13.44
CA CYS A 94 -1.54 6.34 -13.16
C CYS A 94 -2.54 6.17 -12.01
N LYS A 95 -3.45 5.20 -12.12
CA LYS A 95 -4.38 4.88 -11.02
C LYS A 95 -3.62 4.45 -9.76
N LYS A 96 -4.12 4.88 -8.61
CA LYS A 96 -3.45 4.73 -7.30
C LYS A 96 -4.44 4.68 -6.15
N THR A 97 -3.98 4.29 -4.98
CA THR A 97 -4.74 4.52 -3.74
C THR A 97 -4.73 6.01 -3.36
N ALA A 98 -5.61 6.42 -2.47
CA ALA A 98 -5.72 7.81 -2.03
C ALA A 98 -4.42 8.37 -1.41
N GLY A 99 -3.66 7.50 -0.73
CA GLY A 99 -2.52 7.87 0.09
C GLY A 99 -2.96 8.42 1.46
N HIS A 100 -2.14 8.12 2.48
CA HIS A 100 -2.40 8.54 3.86
C HIS A 100 -1.12 8.46 4.70
N PHE A 101 -1.19 9.03 5.90
CA PHE A 101 -0.25 8.80 7.00
C PHE A 101 -0.92 7.95 8.06
N HIS A 102 -0.15 7.24 8.87
CA HIS A 102 -0.64 6.65 10.10
C HIS A 102 -0.45 7.61 11.26
N LEU A 103 -1.46 7.72 12.13
CA LEU A 103 -1.32 8.47 13.38
C LEU A 103 -0.28 7.80 14.29
N PRO A 104 0.37 8.57 15.19
CA PRO A 104 1.34 8.01 16.12
C PRO A 104 0.73 6.94 17.02
N ILE A 105 1.54 5.95 17.37
CA ILE A 105 1.18 4.97 18.39
C ILE A 105 1.03 5.70 19.72
N PRO A 106 -0.07 5.49 20.47
CA PRO A 106 -0.28 6.17 21.73
C PRO A 106 0.90 6.01 22.70
N GLY A 107 1.49 7.15 23.12
CA GLY A 107 2.64 7.18 24.03
C GLY A 107 4.01 6.88 23.39
N LYS A 108 4.08 6.74 22.06
CA LYS A 108 5.32 6.52 21.32
C LYS A 108 5.60 7.70 20.35
N PRO A 109 6.87 7.94 20.00
CA PRO A 109 7.25 9.04 19.09
C PRO A 109 7.17 8.66 17.60
N TYR A 110 6.55 7.54 17.23
CA TYR A 110 6.45 7.01 15.87
C TYR A 110 5.07 6.42 15.60
N SER A 111 4.75 6.28 14.32
CA SER A 111 3.51 5.69 13.84
C SER A 111 3.64 4.18 13.59
N PHE A 112 2.52 3.53 13.25
CA PHE A 112 2.50 2.12 12.87
C PHE A 112 3.19 1.92 11.51
N PRO A 113 4.07 0.93 11.35
CA PRO A 113 4.51 0.44 10.04
C PRO A 113 3.42 -0.41 9.39
N GLU A 114 3.58 -0.70 8.11
CA GLU A 114 2.68 -1.57 7.36
C GLU A 114 3.46 -2.45 6.39
N LEU A 115 3.14 -3.75 6.37
CA LEU A 115 3.76 -4.72 5.46
C LEU A 115 2.85 -4.95 4.25
N TYR A 116 3.38 -4.77 3.05
CA TYR A 116 2.72 -5.04 1.78
C TYR A 116 3.37 -6.18 1.03
N GLN A 117 2.58 -6.92 0.25
CA GLN A 117 3.08 -7.84 -0.77
C GLN A 117 2.28 -7.66 -2.05
N VAL A 118 2.96 -7.50 -3.18
CA VAL A 118 2.29 -7.50 -4.48
C VAL A 118 1.98 -8.94 -4.88
N VAL A 119 0.74 -9.18 -5.25
CA VAL A 119 0.22 -10.52 -5.63
C VAL A 119 0.14 -10.66 -7.14
N ASN A 120 -0.22 -9.58 -7.84
CA ASN A 120 -0.34 -9.53 -9.30
C ASN A 120 0.08 -8.17 -9.82
N GLY A 121 0.76 -8.12 -10.94
CA GLY A 121 1.21 -6.89 -11.58
C GLY A 121 2.47 -6.30 -10.95
N THR A 122 2.66 -5.01 -11.16
CA THR A 122 3.78 -4.23 -10.63
C THR A 122 3.26 -2.95 -9.99
N ALA A 123 3.61 -2.74 -8.75
CA ALA A 123 3.28 -1.55 -7.98
C ALA A 123 4.47 -0.60 -7.89
N LEU A 124 4.22 0.71 -7.95
CA LEU A 124 5.15 1.71 -7.43
C LEU A 124 4.62 2.21 -6.08
N PHE A 125 5.36 1.94 -5.02
CA PHE A 125 5.11 2.53 -3.72
C PHE A 125 5.77 3.91 -3.65
N VAL A 126 4.95 4.94 -3.42
CA VAL A 126 5.41 6.31 -3.13
C VAL A 126 5.32 6.50 -1.63
N MET A 127 6.47 6.63 -0.99
CA MET A 127 6.60 6.84 0.45
C MET A 127 7.22 8.20 0.70
N GLN A 128 6.63 9.00 1.60
CA GLN A 128 7.14 10.33 1.90
C GLN A 128 7.18 10.61 3.39
N LYS A 129 8.26 11.21 3.87
CA LYS A 129 8.37 11.80 5.20
C LYS A 129 8.27 13.32 5.09
N VAL A 130 7.44 13.94 5.93
CA VAL A 130 7.26 15.40 5.96
C VAL A 130 7.58 15.93 7.36
N ASP A 131 7.71 17.24 7.48
CA ASP A 131 7.97 17.92 8.76
C ASP A 131 6.81 17.75 9.75
N ASP A 132 5.58 18.02 9.31
CA ASP A 132 4.36 17.84 10.10
C ASP A 132 3.18 17.65 9.16
N TYR A 133 2.64 16.41 9.11
CA TYR A 133 1.49 16.10 8.26
C TYR A 133 0.15 16.57 8.84
N GLN A 134 0.11 17.08 10.06
CA GLN A 134 -1.12 17.59 10.69
C GLN A 134 -1.29 19.12 10.55
N LYS A 135 -0.29 19.82 10.01
CA LYS A 135 -0.37 21.26 9.80
C LYS A 135 -1.24 21.63 8.58
N ASN A 136 -1.76 22.87 8.61
CA ASN A 136 -2.62 23.41 7.53
C ASN A 136 -1.88 24.23 6.47
N GLU A 137 -0.58 24.31 6.52
CA GLU A 137 0.30 24.99 5.54
C GLU A 137 1.00 23.95 4.65
N PRO A 138 1.66 24.40 3.57
CA PRO A 138 2.43 23.48 2.75
C PRO A 138 3.39 22.65 3.59
N MET A 139 3.28 21.33 3.46
CA MET A 139 4.17 20.39 4.12
C MET A 139 5.54 20.42 3.46
N ARG A 140 6.59 20.38 4.28
CA ARG A 140 7.98 20.29 3.82
C ARG A 140 8.42 18.84 3.78
N VAL A 141 8.66 18.34 2.57
CA VAL A 141 9.09 16.96 2.33
C VAL A 141 10.55 16.80 2.72
N LYS A 142 10.81 15.90 3.65
CA LYS A 142 12.13 15.58 4.19
C LYS A 142 12.79 14.40 3.51
N ASP A 143 11.96 13.46 3.02
CA ASP A 143 12.42 12.29 2.29
C ASP A 143 11.31 11.75 1.38
N VAL A 144 11.68 11.22 0.21
CA VAL A 144 10.78 10.50 -0.71
C VAL A 144 11.47 9.26 -1.21
N LEU A 145 10.88 8.12 -0.91
CA LEU A 145 11.34 6.81 -1.37
C LEU A 145 10.34 6.25 -2.38
N LEU A 146 10.85 5.76 -3.49
CA LEU A 146 10.10 5.17 -4.58
C LEU A 146 10.55 3.73 -4.75
N ALA A 147 9.64 2.77 -4.58
CA ALA A 147 9.97 1.35 -4.72
C ALA A 147 9.07 0.68 -5.75
N GLU A 148 9.66 0.16 -6.82
CA GLU A 148 8.97 -0.81 -7.68
C GLU A 148 8.95 -2.16 -6.98
N VAL A 149 7.76 -2.75 -6.89
CA VAL A 149 7.53 -4.03 -6.23
C VAL A 149 6.74 -4.91 -7.19
N HIS A 150 7.30 -6.07 -7.53
CA HIS A 150 6.70 -7.02 -8.46
C HIS A 150 5.94 -8.13 -7.74
N ALA A 151 5.09 -8.84 -8.47
CA ALA A 151 4.37 -9.99 -7.92
C ALA A 151 5.31 -10.99 -7.21
N GLY A 152 4.99 -11.35 -5.97
CA GLY A 152 5.77 -12.17 -5.06
C GLY A 152 6.77 -11.41 -4.20
N GLU A 153 6.99 -10.13 -4.43
CA GLU A 153 7.85 -9.28 -3.59
C GLU A 153 7.03 -8.55 -2.52
N ALA A 154 7.68 -8.23 -1.42
CA ALA A 154 7.07 -7.53 -0.30
C ALA A 154 7.90 -6.32 0.14
N ILE A 155 7.25 -5.33 0.75
CA ILE A 155 7.87 -4.11 1.25
C ILE A 155 7.24 -3.71 2.58
N VAL A 156 8.06 -3.24 3.53
CA VAL A 156 7.57 -2.58 4.74
C VAL A 156 7.60 -1.07 4.54
N ILE A 157 6.48 -0.43 4.79
CA ILE A 157 6.43 1.02 4.94
C ILE A 157 6.95 1.37 6.33
N PRO A 158 8.04 2.13 6.44
CA PRO A 158 8.58 2.52 7.74
C PRO A 158 7.61 3.41 8.52
N PRO A 159 7.71 3.44 9.86
CA PRO A 159 6.99 4.42 10.67
C PRO A 159 7.22 5.86 10.17
N ASP A 160 6.20 6.71 10.33
CA ASP A 160 6.19 8.13 9.98
C ASP A 160 6.26 8.45 8.48
N TYR A 161 6.16 7.44 7.61
CA TYR A 161 6.02 7.66 6.19
C TYR A 161 4.55 7.60 5.76
N GLY A 162 4.07 8.70 5.18
CA GLY A 162 2.85 8.68 4.37
C GLY A 162 3.12 7.92 3.08
N HIS A 163 2.14 7.16 2.61
CA HIS A 163 2.34 6.32 1.43
C HIS A 163 1.08 6.17 0.57
N CYS A 164 1.30 5.89 -0.70
CA CYS A 164 0.29 5.39 -1.62
C CYS A 164 0.90 4.33 -2.55
N THR A 165 0.03 3.49 -3.09
CA THR A 165 0.39 2.46 -4.06
C THR A 165 -0.16 2.85 -5.42
N VAL A 166 0.69 2.83 -6.44
CA VAL A 166 0.38 3.22 -7.82
C VAL A 166 0.45 2.00 -8.73
N ASN A 167 -0.57 1.77 -9.55
CA ASN A 167 -0.52 0.74 -10.58
C ASN A 167 0.24 1.28 -11.80
N ILE A 168 1.47 0.82 -12.00
CA ILE A 168 2.34 1.21 -13.12
C ILE A 168 2.34 0.22 -14.28
N CYS A 169 1.49 -0.82 -14.25
CA CYS A 169 1.36 -1.81 -15.32
C CYS A 169 0.01 -1.72 -16.04
N ASP A 170 -0.11 -2.41 -17.17
CA ASP A 170 -1.31 -2.42 -18.01
C ASP A 170 -2.31 -3.50 -17.60
N GLU A 171 -2.03 -4.25 -16.53
CA GLU A 171 -2.93 -5.25 -15.96
C GLU A 171 -3.50 -4.79 -14.62
N THR A 172 -4.54 -5.49 -14.17
CA THR A 172 -5.09 -5.29 -12.82
C THR A 172 -4.04 -5.65 -11.78
N MET A 173 -3.63 -4.68 -10.98
CA MET A 173 -2.66 -4.88 -9.91
C MET A 173 -3.39 -5.29 -8.62
N VAL A 174 -2.87 -6.33 -7.96
CA VAL A 174 -3.38 -6.83 -6.68
C VAL A 174 -2.25 -6.82 -5.67
N PHE A 175 -2.51 -6.27 -4.51
CA PHE A 175 -1.61 -6.40 -3.37
C PHE A 175 -2.38 -6.71 -2.09
N ILE A 176 -1.66 -7.26 -1.13
CA ILE A 176 -2.12 -7.44 0.24
C ILE A 176 -1.35 -6.53 1.18
N ASN A 177 -1.94 -6.27 2.32
CA ASN A 177 -1.25 -5.66 3.44
C ASN A 177 -1.57 -6.35 4.77
N LEU A 178 -0.57 -6.46 5.62
CA LEU A 178 -0.68 -6.88 7.02
C LEU A 178 -0.42 -5.65 7.89
N VAL A 179 -1.38 -5.28 8.72
CA VAL A 179 -1.38 -4.03 9.46
C VAL A 179 -1.99 -4.19 10.85
N SER A 180 -1.58 -3.36 11.80
CA SER A 180 -2.24 -3.26 13.11
C SER A 180 -3.69 -2.79 12.97
N VAL A 181 -4.63 -3.43 13.68
CA VAL A 181 -6.02 -2.95 13.76
C VAL A 181 -6.13 -1.60 14.47
N ASN A 182 -5.12 -1.22 15.24
CA ASN A 182 -5.02 0.05 15.95
C ASN A 182 -4.45 1.19 15.07
N SER A 183 -3.96 0.87 13.86
CA SER A 183 -3.48 1.86 12.90
C SER A 183 -4.64 2.71 12.42
N ASN A 184 -4.57 4.01 12.69
CA ASN A 184 -5.55 4.99 12.25
C ASN A 184 -4.97 5.84 11.12
N ASN A 185 -5.65 5.84 9.97
CA ASN A 185 -5.23 6.53 8.77
C ASN A 185 -5.61 8.02 8.81
N TYR A 186 -4.64 8.88 8.53
CA TYR A 186 -4.83 10.32 8.41
C TYR A 186 -4.74 10.76 6.95
N TYR A 187 -5.88 11.16 6.38
CA TYR A 187 -6.03 11.50 4.97
C TYR A 187 -6.02 13.00 4.67
N ASP A 188 -6.29 13.85 5.66
CA ASP A 188 -6.64 15.25 5.41
C ASP A 188 -5.49 16.04 4.77
N SER A 189 -4.25 15.83 5.21
CA SER A 189 -3.09 16.47 4.61
C SER A 189 -2.91 16.12 3.12
N VAL A 190 -3.09 14.84 2.79
CA VAL A 190 -2.99 14.36 1.40
C VAL A 190 -4.12 14.94 0.55
N LYS A 191 -5.35 15.01 1.06
CA LYS A 191 -6.49 15.65 0.39
C LYS A 191 -6.25 17.16 0.18
N ASN A 192 -5.80 17.87 1.21
CA ASN A 192 -5.53 19.30 1.13
C ASN A 192 -4.41 19.63 0.13
N SER A 193 -3.46 18.72 -0.02
CA SER A 193 -2.36 18.82 -0.97
C SER A 193 -2.66 18.21 -2.36
N ARG A 194 -3.90 17.73 -2.60
CA ARG A 194 -4.31 17.06 -3.84
C ARG A 194 -3.47 15.84 -4.21
N GLY A 195 -3.14 15.00 -3.24
CA GLY A 195 -2.35 13.79 -3.42
C GLY A 195 -1.01 13.84 -2.70
N MET A 196 -0.17 12.85 -2.99
CA MET A 196 1.17 12.74 -2.42
C MET A 196 2.12 13.78 -3.01
N SER A 197 3.33 13.87 -2.47
CA SER A 197 4.35 14.83 -2.92
C SER A 197 4.86 14.59 -4.36
N VAL A 198 4.64 13.40 -4.88
CA VAL A 198 5.02 13.04 -6.25
C VAL A 198 3.82 12.44 -6.98
N TYR A 199 3.57 12.91 -8.19
CA TYR A 199 2.61 12.32 -9.13
C TYR A 199 3.34 11.41 -10.10
N VAL A 200 2.70 10.29 -10.47
CA VAL A 200 3.23 9.27 -11.37
C VAL A 200 2.41 9.28 -12.65
N TYR A 201 3.02 9.62 -13.76
CA TYR A 201 2.36 9.68 -15.07
C TYR A 201 2.79 8.53 -15.95
N ARG A 202 1.86 7.98 -16.71
CA ARG A 202 2.18 6.99 -17.73
C ARG A 202 3.08 7.60 -18.80
N ASP A 203 4.10 6.86 -19.24
CA ASP A 203 5.01 7.24 -20.34
C ASP A 203 5.42 5.99 -21.14
N GLY A 204 4.67 5.73 -22.20
CA GLY A 204 4.83 4.49 -22.98
C GLY A 204 4.66 3.25 -22.10
N ASN A 205 5.68 2.39 -22.07
CA ASN A 205 5.70 1.19 -21.22
C ASN A 205 6.25 1.45 -19.80
N GLY A 206 6.55 2.70 -19.47
CA GLY A 206 7.07 3.12 -18.17
C GLY A 206 6.24 4.22 -17.53
N TYR A 207 6.90 5.02 -16.72
CA TYR A 207 6.29 6.18 -16.05
C TYR A 207 7.30 7.31 -15.89
N THR A 208 6.77 8.52 -15.74
CA THR A 208 7.52 9.71 -15.35
C THR A 208 6.98 10.29 -14.06
N LEU A 209 7.82 11.02 -13.35
CA LEU A 209 7.52 11.60 -12.05
C LEU A 209 7.40 13.12 -12.17
N LYS A 210 6.41 13.70 -11.47
CA LYS A 210 6.30 15.14 -11.30
C LYS A 210 6.11 15.49 -9.83
N LYS A 211 6.92 16.42 -9.33
CA LYS A 211 6.74 16.95 -7.98
C LYS A 211 5.39 17.67 -7.88
N ASN A 212 4.68 17.41 -6.80
CA ASN A 212 3.43 18.11 -6.49
C ASN A 212 3.78 19.53 -5.98
N PRO A 213 3.33 20.59 -6.68
CA PRO A 213 3.69 21.97 -6.35
C PRO A 213 3.07 22.48 -5.04
N ARG A 214 2.26 21.68 -4.37
CA ARG A 214 1.65 22.00 -3.07
C ARG A 214 2.52 21.59 -1.88
N TYR A 215 3.68 20.99 -2.15
CA TYR A 215 4.70 20.66 -1.16
C TYR A 215 5.96 21.49 -1.39
N GLU A 216 6.67 21.76 -0.31
CA GLU A 216 8.05 22.23 -0.36
C GLU A 216 9.00 21.04 -0.23
N PHE A 217 10.14 21.05 -0.89
CA PHE A 217 11.06 19.91 -0.91
C PHE A 217 12.44 20.29 -0.37
N ASP A 218 12.91 19.53 0.61
CA ASP A 218 14.30 19.56 1.08
C ASP A 218 15.16 18.45 0.44
N CYS A 219 14.53 17.57 -0.37
CA CYS A 219 15.19 16.41 -0.98
C CYS A 219 14.72 16.15 -2.42
N GLU A 220 15.46 15.32 -3.12
CA GLU A 220 15.03 14.70 -4.37
C GLU A 220 14.46 13.28 -4.07
N PRO A 221 13.45 12.83 -4.83
CA PRO A 221 12.99 11.44 -4.74
C PRO A 221 14.10 10.44 -5.03
N LYS A 222 14.18 9.38 -4.22
CA LYS A 222 15.16 8.30 -4.36
C LYS A 222 14.46 7.01 -4.73
N THR A 223 15.05 6.25 -5.66
CA THR A 223 14.60 4.89 -5.95
C THR A 223 15.26 3.91 -4.99
N VAL A 224 14.45 3.01 -4.42
CA VAL A 224 14.92 1.98 -3.51
C VAL A 224 14.40 0.61 -3.97
N VAL A 225 15.14 -0.44 -3.63
CA VAL A 225 14.78 -1.83 -3.92
C VAL A 225 14.42 -2.53 -2.61
N PRO A 226 13.24 -3.16 -2.51
CA PRO A 226 12.85 -3.89 -1.31
C PRO A 226 13.69 -5.15 -1.13
N GLY A 227 14.20 -5.35 0.08
CA GLY A 227 14.99 -6.52 0.48
C GLY A 227 14.17 -7.59 1.20
N SER A 228 14.81 -8.74 1.46
CA SER A 228 14.29 -9.81 2.32
C SER A 228 14.89 -9.76 3.71
N SER A 229 14.17 -10.30 4.72
CA SER A 229 14.63 -10.34 6.11
C SER A 229 14.00 -11.51 6.88
N ASP A 230 14.81 -12.43 7.33
CA ASP A 230 14.36 -13.51 8.23
C ASP A 230 13.79 -12.93 9.54
N THR A 231 14.39 -11.86 10.04
CA THR A 231 14.00 -11.21 11.30
C THR A 231 12.61 -10.55 11.23
N LEU A 232 12.17 -10.14 10.03
CA LEU A 232 10.87 -9.51 9.82
C LEU A 232 9.88 -10.44 9.09
N GLY A 233 10.26 -11.69 8.81
CA GLY A 233 9.41 -12.65 8.11
C GLY A 233 9.11 -12.25 6.65
N ILE A 234 10.06 -11.61 5.98
CA ILE A 234 9.88 -11.09 4.62
C ILE A 234 10.77 -11.84 3.65
N HIS A 235 10.18 -12.61 2.75
CA HIS A 235 10.90 -13.43 1.79
C HIS A 235 10.26 -13.31 0.41
N LYS A 236 11.09 -13.07 -0.61
CA LYS A 236 10.62 -13.02 -2.01
C LYS A 236 10.01 -14.37 -2.41
N GLY A 237 8.81 -14.33 -2.98
CA GLY A 237 8.10 -15.52 -3.46
C GLY A 237 7.42 -16.34 -2.36
N VAL A 238 7.53 -15.94 -1.10
CA VAL A 238 6.80 -16.59 0.01
C VAL A 238 5.57 -15.73 0.37
N PRO A 239 4.35 -16.31 0.37
CA PRO A 239 3.15 -15.57 0.74
C PRO A 239 3.22 -15.08 2.20
N VAL A 240 3.03 -13.79 2.41
CA VAL A 240 2.99 -13.18 3.76
C VAL A 240 1.94 -13.87 4.64
N TYR A 241 0.79 -14.24 4.08
CA TYR A 241 -0.26 -14.94 4.80
C TYR A 241 0.22 -16.24 5.45
N THR A 242 0.84 -17.11 4.64
CA THR A 242 1.31 -18.41 5.13
C THR A 242 2.53 -18.30 6.05
N GLU A 243 3.41 -17.33 5.79
CA GLU A 243 4.56 -17.08 6.65
C GLU A 243 4.14 -16.52 8.01
N TYR A 244 3.20 -15.60 8.02
CA TYR A 244 2.59 -15.09 9.25
C TYR A 244 1.97 -16.21 10.11
N LEU A 245 1.18 -17.09 9.50
CA LEU A 245 0.55 -18.20 10.26
C LEU A 245 1.56 -19.18 10.86
N LYS A 246 2.71 -19.38 10.21
CA LYS A 246 3.79 -20.22 10.75
C LYS A 246 4.54 -19.57 11.90
N ASN A 247 4.83 -18.28 11.79
CA ASN A 247 5.72 -17.53 12.68
C ASN A 247 5.13 -16.16 13.06
N PRO A 248 3.95 -16.10 13.69
CA PRO A 248 3.27 -14.84 13.95
C PRO A 248 4.05 -13.88 14.85
N GLU A 249 4.95 -14.39 15.70
CA GLU A 249 5.79 -13.59 16.59
C GLU A 249 6.81 -12.70 15.84
N LEU A 250 7.16 -13.05 14.61
CA LEU A 250 8.06 -12.21 13.81
C LEU A 250 7.42 -10.86 13.44
N TYR A 251 6.09 -10.77 13.47
CA TYR A 251 5.32 -9.60 13.00
C TYR A 251 4.86 -8.66 14.11
N THR A 252 5.33 -8.87 15.35
CA THR A 252 5.02 -7.98 16.49
C THR A 252 5.44 -6.53 16.26
N TYR A 253 6.41 -6.30 15.37
CA TYR A 253 6.86 -4.97 14.98
C TYR A 253 5.75 -4.12 14.32
N LEU A 254 4.70 -4.75 13.80
CA LEU A 254 3.57 -4.02 13.23
C LEU A 254 2.74 -3.30 14.31
N ASN A 255 2.81 -3.76 15.55
CA ASN A 255 2.20 -3.10 16.71
C ASN A 255 3.20 -2.26 17.51
N ASP A 256 4.45 -2.70 17.60
CA ASP A 256 5.53 -1.97 18.28
C ASP A 256 6.84 -2.06 17.48
N PRO A 257 7.14 -1.07 16.63
CA PRO A 257 8.30 -1.10 15.75
C PRO A 257 9.63 -0.72 16.42
N GLU A 258 9.65 -0.32 17.69
CA GLU A 258 10.80 0.32 18.36
C GLU A 258 12.12 -0.44 18.17
N GLU A 259 12.11 -1.74 18.49
CA GLU A 259 13.30 -2.58 18.38
C GLU A 259 13.73 -2.87 16.93
N LYS A 260 12.77 -2.85 16.00
CA LYS A 260 12.99 -3.21 14.60
C LYS A 260 13.14 -2.00 13.66
N ALA A 261 12.90 -0.79 14.14
CA ALA A 261 12.94 0.41 13.32
C ALA A 261 14.24 0.59 12.50
N PRO A 262 15.44 0.29 13.00
CA PRO A 262 16.66 0.38 12.20
C PRO A 262 16.69 -0.60 11.01
N LEU A 263 15.99 -1.75 11.12
CA LEU A 263 15.98 -2.77 10.06
C LEU A 263 15.13 -2.34 8.85
N PHE A 264 14.08 -1.54 9.06
CA PHE A 264 13.20 -1.13 7.96
C PHE A 264 13.96 -0.37 6.87
N PHE A 265 14.85 0.54 7.25
CA PHE A 265 15.67 1.29 6.29
C PHE A 265 16.76 0.43 5.65
N SER A 266 17.30 -0.56 6.36
CA SER A 266 18.28 -1.48 5.78
C SER A 266 17.69 -2.40 4.70
N LEU A 267 16.35 -2.57 4.69
CA LEU A 267 15.63 -3.30 3.65
C LEU A 267 15.30 -2.47 2.41
N LEU A 268 15.51 -1.16 2.46
CA LEU A 268 15.25 -0.23 1.37
C LEU A 268 16.60 0.28 0.83
N ALA A 269 17.33 -0.61 0.16
CA ALA A 269 18.61 -0.24 -0.44
C ALA A 269 18.40 0.73 -1.60
N GLU A 270 19.24 1.74 -1.74
CA GLU A 270 19.25 2.60 -2.94
C GLU A 270 19.56 1.76 -4.17
N ALA A 271 18.79 1.99 -5.27
CA ALA A 271 18.89 1.26 -6.53
C ALA A 271 20.14 1.67 -7.34
#